data_867fe9ae4c4abb4f9e731c4ad97ca902
#
_entry.id   867fe9ae4c4abb4f9e731c4ad97ca902
#
_cell.length_a   1.000
_cell.length_b   1.000
_cell.length_c   1.000
_cell.angle_alpha   90.00
_cell.angle_beta   90.00
_cell.angle_gamma   90.00
#
_symmetry.space_group_name_H-M   'P 1'
#
loop_
_entity.id
_entity.type
_entity.pdbx_description
1 polymer ?
#
loop_
_entity_poly.entity_id
_entity_poly.type
_entity_poly.pdbx_seq_one_letter_code
_entity_poly.pdbx_strand_id
1 'polypeptide(L)'
;MTDKPFNINLWVNDADEKANNLANEEFEKVAAQFKPWFDELQIPLPQKPENVSSKFAKQVEVLLALKPAVFSFVFGIPSKEILRECRRQNIITIGAATTLEEALALEKADVDLIVASGFEAGGHRP
;
A
#
# COMPACT_ATOMS: atom_id res chain seq x y z
N MET A 1 0.23 4.63 -23.14
CA MET A 1 1.23 3.92 -22.31
C MET A 1 2.60 4.52 -22.64
N THR A 2 3.55 4.48 -21.71
CA THR A 2 4.91 5.01 -21.91
C THR A 2 5.86 3.88 -22.29
N ASP A 3 6.84 4.17 -23.17
CA ASP A 3 7.94 3.26 -23.52
C ASP A 3 9.15 3.47 -22.59
N LYS A 4 9.06 4.42 -21.64
CA LYS A 4 10.13 4.72 -20.69
C LYS A 4 10.00 3.83 -19.44
N PRO A 5 11.12 3.52 -18.77
CA PRO A 5 11.09 2.82 -17.49
C PRO A 5 10.22 3.59 -16.48
N PHE A 6 9.42 2.87 -15.72
CA PHE A 6 8.56 3.45 -14.68
C PHE A 6 8.60 2.58 -13.42
N ASN A 7 8.25 3.20 -12.30
CA ASN A 7 8.07 2.56 -11.02
C ASN A 7 6.59 2.38 -10.69
N ILE A 8 6.22 1.24 -10.14
CA ILE A 8 4.93 1.03 -9.48
C ILE A 8 5.20 0.95 -7.98
N ASN A 9 4.50 1.80 -7.21
CA ASN A 9 4.54 1.75 -5.75
C ASN A 9 3.27 1.08 -5.23
N LEU A 10 3.42 0.09 -4.35
CA LEU A 10 2.30 -0.56 -3.66
C LEU A 10 2.48 -0.48 -2.13
N TRP A 11 1.38 -0.46 -1.44
CA TRP A 11 1.34 -0.62 0.00
C TRP A 11 1.18 -2.10 0.35
N VAL A 12 2.15 -2.66 1.06
CA VAL A 12 2.08 -4.03 1.57
C VAL A 12 1.21 -4.01 2.80
N ASN A 13 -0.08 -3.94 2.61
CA ASN A 13 -1.04 -3.84 3.70
C ASN A 13 -2.12 -4.92 3.55
N ASP A 14 -1.84 -6.09 4.11
CA ASP A 14 -2.85 -7.13 4.33
C ASP A 14 -3.59 -6.93 5.66
N ALA A 15 -3.14 -5.96 6.49
CA ALA A 15 -3.55 -5.80 7.87
C ALA A 15 -4.76 -4.86 8.08
N ASP A 16 -5.40 -4.39 7.03
CA ASP A 16 -6.63 -3.59 7.18
C ASP A 16 -7.88 -4.46 7.37
N GLU A 17 -7.68 -5.59 8.09
CA GLU A 17 -8.79 -6.44 8.54
C GLU A 17 -9.84 -5.65 9.31
N LYS A 18 -9.42 -4.63 10.07
CA LYS A 18 -10.35 -3.77 10.80
C LYS A 18 -11.20 -2.92 9.87
N ALA A 19 -10.63 -2.32 8.83
CA ALA A 19 -11.38 -1.54 7.86
C ALA A 19 -12.33 -2.42 7.02
N ASN A 20 -11.88 -3.62 6.65
CA ASN A 20 -12.68 -4.58 5.90
C ASN A 20 -13.81 -5.21 6.74
N ASN A 21 -13.61 -5.33 8.07
CA ASN A 21 -14.56 -5.92 9.02
C ASN A 21 -15.30 -4.87 9.86
N LEU A 22 -15.26 -3.59 9.49
CA LEU A 22 -15.96 -2.53 10.19
C LEU A 22 -17.46 -2.84 10.25
N ALA A 23 -18.04 -2.89 11.45
CA ALA A 23 -19.48 -3.11 11.63
C ALA A 23 -20.29 -1.95 11.02
N ASN A 24 -21.49 -2.25 10.50
CA ASN A 24 -22.35 -1.19 9.91
C ASN A 24 -22.69 -0.12 10.94
N GLU A 25 -23.01 -0.52 12.17
CA GLU A 25 -23.31 0.41 13.28
C GLU A 25 -22.14 1.35 13.59
N GLU A 26 -20.92 0.85 13.54
CA GLU A 26 -19.72 1.64 13.77
C GLU A 26 -19.47 2.63 12.62
N PHE A 27 -19.66 2.20 11.38
CA PHE A 27 -19.61 3.08 10.22
C PHE A 27 -20.66 4.19 10.30
N GLU A 28 -21.92 3.85 10.57
CA GLU A 28 -23.02 4.80 10.70
C GLU A 28 -22.78 5.82 11.82
N LYS A 29 -22.24 5.37 12.95
CA LYS A 29 -21.87 6.24 14.07
C LYS A 29 -20.80 7.26 13.68
N VAL A 30 -19.80 6.86 12.91
CA VAL A 30 -18.77 7.77 12.40
C VAL A 30 -19.35 8.67 11.33
N ALA A 31 -20.09 8.15 10.37
CA ALA A 31 -20.72 8.92 9.30
C ALA A 31 -21.66 10.01 9.85
N ALA A 32 -22.42 9.70 10.91
CA ALA A 32 -23.31 10.65 11.56
C ALA A 32 -22.58 11.88 12.12
N GLN A 33 -21.30 11.76 12.53
CA GLN A 33 -20.51 12.89 13.00
C GLN A 33 -20.24 13.91 11.87
N PHE A 34 -20.20 13.47 10.63
CA PHE A 34 -19.98 14.33 9.46
C PHE A 34 -21.27 14.90 8.87
N LYS A 35 -22.45 14.48 9.38
CA LYS A 35 -23.74 14.90 8.87
C LYS A 35 -23.90 16.42 8.71
N PRO A 36 -23.49 17.30 9.66
CA PRO A 36 -23.63 18.73 9.52
C PRO A 36 -22.95 19.29 8.26
N TRP A 37 -21.75 18.79 7.92
CA TRP A 37 -21.02 19.23 6.73
C TRP A 37 -21.65 18.71 5.43
N PHE A 38 -22.16 17.47 5.44
CA PHE A 38 -22.89 16.92 4.30
C PHE A 38 -24.20 17.65 4.04
N ASP A 39 -24.93 18.04 5.10
CA ASP A 39 -26.16 18.84 5.00
C ASP A 39 -25.86 20.25 4.45
N GLU A 40 -24.78 20.91 4.92
CA GLU A 40 -24.35 22.22 4.41
C GLU A 40 -24.00 22.18 2.92
N LEU A 41 -23.32 21.12 2.49
CA LEU A 41 -22.94 20.90 1.10
C LEU A 41 -24.09 20.37 0.22
N GLN A 42 -25.24 20.04 0.81
CA GLN A 42 -26.41 19.45 0.14
C GLN A 42 -26.08 18.14 -0.61
N ILE A 43 -25.19 17.32 -0.05
CA ILE A 43 -24.83 16.01 -0.59
C ILE A 43 -25.27 14.90 0.38
N PRO A 44 -25.64 13.70 -0.14
CA PRO A 44 -26.03 12.59 0.72
C PRO A 44 -24.85 12.05 1.51
N LEU A 45 -25.11 11.55 2.74
CA LEU A 45 -24.10 10.80 3.49
C LEU A 45 -23.60 9.59 2.68
N PRO A 46 -22.31 9.26 2.78
CA PRO A 46 -21.76 8.11 2.10
C PRO A 46 -22.38 6.82 2.64
N GLN A 47 -22.56 5.85 1.77
CA GLN A 47 -22.86 4.49 2.18
C GLN A 47 -21.56 3.75 2.50
N LYS A 48 -21.63 2.79 3.43
CA LYS A 48 -20.48 1.96 3.73
C LYS A 48 -20.02 1.21 2.47
N PRO A 49 -18.75 1.35 2.05
CA PRO A 49 -18.26 0.63 0.90
C PRO A 49 -18.23 -0.89 1.18
N GLU A 50 -18.60 -1.68 0.19
CA GLU A 50 -18.56 -3.16 0.31
C GLU A 50 -17.13 -3.69 0.39
N ASN A 51 -16.17 -3.00 -0.26
CA ASN A 51 -14.75 -3.33 -0.24
C ASN A 51 -13.93 -2.07 -0.07
N VAL A 52 -13.19 -1.97 1.03
CA VAL A 52 -12.38 -0.78 1.36
C VAL A 52 -11.00 -0.80 0.70
N SER A 53 -10.48 -1.97 0.35
CA SER A 53 -9.18 -2.10 -0.31
C SER A 53 -9.17 -3.14 -1.41
N SER A 54 -8.46 -2.85 -2.50
CA SER A 54 -8.05 -3.91 -3.43
C SER A 54 -7.03 -4.78 -2.70
N LYS A 55 -7.25 -6.09 -2.68
CA LYS A 55 -6.30 -7.03 -2.06
C LYS A 55 -4.93 -6.86 -2.69
N PHE A 56 -3.90 -6.72 -1.87
CA PHE A 56 -2.50 -6.58 -2.31
C PHE A 56 -2.11 -7.63 -3.34
N ALA A 57 -2.55 -8.88 -3.16
CA ALA A 57 -2.31 -9.96 -4.11
C ALA A 57 -2.77 -9.63 -5.54
N LYS A 58 -3.97 -9.04 -5.71
CA LYS A 58 -4.46 -8.64 -7.04
C LYS A 58 -3.65 -7.51 -7.65
N GLN A 59 -3.17 -6.57 -6.84
CA GLN A 59 -2.29 -5.50 -7.31
C GLN A 59 -0.96 -6.07 -7.78
N VAL A 60 -0.40 -7.05 -7.07
CA VAL A 60 0.83 -7.75 -7.45
C VAL A 60 0.66 -8.53 -8.76
N GLU A 61 -0.47 -9.22 -8.97
CA GLU A 61 -0.77 -9.88 -10.25
C GLU A 61 -0.68 -8.92 -11.43
N VAL A 62 -1.29 -7.74 -11.30
CA VAL A 62 -1.25 -6.69 -12.34
C VAL A 62 0.17 -6.15 -12.52
N LEU A 63 0.90 -5.91 -11.43
CA LEU A 63 2.28 -5.46 -11.46
C LEU A 63 3.17 -6.44 -12.24
N LEU A 64 3.10 -7.72 -11.89
CA LEU A 64 3.91 -8.76 -12.53
C LEU A 64 3.54 -8.96 -14.01
N ALA A 65 2.28 -8.75 -14.39
CA ALA A 65 1.84 -8.78 -15.78
C ALA A 65 2.37 -7.57 -16.58
N LEU A 66 2.44 -6.38 -15.95
CA LEU A 66 2.94 -5.16 -16.57
C LEU A 66 4.47 -5.12 -16.70
N LYS A 67 5.20 -5.86 -15.85
CA LYS A 67 6.67 -5.93 -15.80
C LYS A 67 7.31 -4.53 -15.77
N PRO A 68 7.03 -3.70 -14.74
CA PRO A 68 7.68 -2.40 -14.61
C PRO A 68 9.19 -2.57 -14.43
N ALA A 69 9.96 -1.52 -14.71
CA ALA A 69 11.40 -1.54 -14.42
C ALA A 69 11.66 -1.61 -12.89
N VAL A 70 10.79 -1.00 -12.10
CA VAL A 70 10.94 -0.89 -10.65
C VAL A 70 9.60 -1.18 -9.96
N PHE A 71 9.68 -1.92 -8.86
CA PHE A 71 8.62 -2.12 -7.89
C PHE A 71 9.07 -1.57 -6.54
N SER A 72 8.49 -0.47 -6.09
CA SER A 72 8.71 0.04 -4.74
C SER A 72 7.52 -0.30 -3.82
N PHE A 73 7.80 -0.45 -2.54
CA PHE A 73 6.76 -0.77 -1.57
C PHE A 73 7.04 -0.13 -0.20
N VAL A 74 5.96 0.05 0.57
CA VAL A 74 5.94 0.61 1.92
C VAL A 74 4.97 -0.19 2.80
N PHE A 75 5.05 -0.02 4.12
CA PHE A 75 4.18 -0.66 5.12
C PHE A 75 4.31 -2.18 5.22
N GLY A 76 5.48 -2.71 4.93
CA GLY A 76 5.79 -4.12 5.04
C GLY A 76 6.73 -4.60 3.95
N ILE A 77 6.97 -5.90 3.94
CA ILE A 77 7.83 -6.57 2.96
C ILE A 77 6.98 -7.61 2.22
N PRO A 78 6.95 -7.58 0.88
CA PRO A 78 6.28 -8.62 0.10
C PRO A 78 6.81 -10.01 0.41
N SER A 79 6.00 -11.04 0.18
CA SER A 79 6.43 -12.42 0.41
C SER A 79 7.67 -12.77 -0.42
N LYS A 80 8.42 -13.76 0.05
CA LYS A 80 9.63 -14.25 -0.67
C LYS A 80 9.32 -14.71 -2.08
N GLU A 81 8.13 -15.24 -2.31
CA GLU A 81 7.67 -15.71 -3.63
C GLU A 81 7.53 -14.52 -4.58
N ILE A 82 6.92 -13.40 -4.12
CA ILE A 82 6.77 -12.18 -4.91
C ILE A 82 8.14 -11.58 -5.25
N LEU A 83 9.03 -11.45 -4.25
CA LEU A 83 10.38 -10.90 -4.47
C LEU A 83 11.22 -11.78 -5.43
N ARG A 84 11.12 -13.11 -5.33
CA ARG A 84 11.77 -14.03 -6.28
C ARG A 84 11.22 -13.86 -7.70
N GLU A 85 9.91 -13.70 -7.83
CA GLU A 85 9.28 -13.50 -9.13
C GLU A 85 9.69 -12.16 -9.75
N CYS A 86 9.76 -11.06 -8.96
CA CYS A 86 10.30 -9.79 -9.40
C CYS A 86 11.73 -9.95 -9.95
N ARG A 87 12.60 -10.64 -9.21
CA ARG A 87 13.98 -10.92 -9.64
C ARG A 87 14.03 -11.75 -10.93
N ARG A 88 13.20 -12.79 -11.04
CA ARG A 88 13.10 -13.61 -12.26
C ARG A 88 12.72 -12.79 -13.49
N GLN A 89 11.94 -11.74 -13.29
CA GLN A 89 11.48 -10.83 -14.35
C GLN A 89 12.39 -9.60 -14.54
N ASN A 90 13.52 -9.50 -13.82
CA ASN A 90 14.43 -8.35 -13.80
C ASN A 90 13.73 -7.04 -13.35
N ILE A 91 12.77 -7.14 -12.42
CA ILE A 91 12.12 -6.01 -11.79
C ILE A 91 12.96 -5.65 -10.55
N ILE A 92 13.50 -4.44 -10.52
CA ILE A 92 14.25 -3.93 -9.36
C ILE A 92 13.28 -3.65 -8.21
N THR A 93 13.59 -4.15 -7.02
CA THR A 93 12.77 -3.97 -5.82
C THR A 93 13.32 -2.87 -4.92
N ILE A 94 12.45 -2.00 -4.39
CA ILE A 94 12.81 -0.92 -3.47
C ILE A 94 11.88 -0.95 -2.27
N GLY A 95 12.45 -1.14 -1.07
CA GLY A 95 11.72 -1.05 0.20
C GLY A 95 12.06 0.22 0.97
N ALA A 96 11.13 0.72 1.80
CA ALA A 96 11.37 1.84 2.68
C ALA A 96 11.58 1.37 4.12
N ALA A 97 12.54 1.99 4.82
CA ALA A 97 12.85 1.75 6.22
C ALA A 97 12.95 3.06 6.99
N THR A 98 12.39 3.09 8.19
CA THR A 98 12.47 4.21 9.14
C THR A 98 13.32 3.88 10.36
N THR A 99 13.62 2.59 10.56
CA THR A 99 14.48 2.08 11.63
C THR A 99 15.56 1.16 11.09
N LEU A 100 16.57 0.92 11.92
CA LEU A 100 17.63 -0.03 11.58
C LEU A 100 17.09 -1.46 11.45
N GLU A 101 16.15 -1.84 12.30
CA GLU A 101 15.53 -3.18 12.27
C GLU A 101 14.78 -3.41 10.98
N GLU A 102 14.04 -2.41 10.48
CA GLU A 102 13.36 -2.46 9.19
C GLU A 102 14.35 -2.59 8.04
N ALA A 103 15.46 -1.83 8.07
CA ALA A 103 16.49 -1.91 7.05
C ALA A 103 17.15 -3.30 7.01
N LEU A 104 17.49 -3.87 8.17
CA LEU A 104 18.04 -5.21 8.28
C LEU A 104 17.03 -6.29 7.82
N ALA A 105 15.74 -6.09 8.06
CA ALA A 105 14.70 -7.00 7.58
C ALA A 105 14.60 -6.97 6.05
N LEU A 106 14.68 -5.79 5.43
CA LEU A 106 14.68 -5.63 3.98
C LEU A 106 15.93 -6.26 3.35
N GLU A 107 17.12 -6.04 3.94
CA GLU A 107 18.35 -6.69 3.50
C GLU A 107 18.25 -8.22 3.58
N LYS A 108 17.76 -8.76 4.69
CA LYS A 108 17.53 -10.20 4.88
C LYS A 108 16.51 -10.78 3.89
N ALA A 109 15.55 -9.96 3.45
CA ALA A 109 14.58 -10.33 2.42
C ALA A 109 15.16 -10.25 1.01
N ASP A 110 16.40 -9.75 0.87
CA ASP A 110 17.12 -9.66 -0.39
C ASP A 110 16.47 -8.66 -1.37
N VAL A 111 16.04 -7.50 -0.80
CA VAL A 111 15.51 -6.35 -1.55
C VAL A 111 16.68 -5.60 -2.17
N ASP A 112 16.57 -5.19 -3.43
CA ASP A 112 17.70 -4.62 -4.19
C ASP A 112 18.15 -3.26 -3.68
N LEU A 113 17.20 -2.39 -3.28
CA LEU A 113 17.48 -1.04 -2.79
C LEU A 113 16.62 -0.71 -1.56
N ILE A 114 17.18 0.08 -0.65
CA ILE A 114 16.50 0.53 0.57
C ILE A 114 16.48 2.06 0.60
N VAL A 115 15.28 2.62 0.75
CA VAL A 115 15.09 4.04 1.05
C VAL A 115 15.10 4.23 2.56
N ALA A 116 16.14 4.90 3.08
CA ALA A 116 16.19 5.29 4.47
C ALA A 116 15.39 6.59 4.68
N SER A 117 14.21 6.48 5.29
CA SER A 117 13.34 7.62 5.58
C SER A 117 13.63 8.18 6.98
N GLY A 118 14.13 9.42 7.05
CA GLY A 118 14.32 10.15 8.30
C GLY A 118 13.01 10.75 8.82
N PHE A 119 13.07 11.35 10.02
CA PHE A 119 11.90 12.01 10.64
C PHE A 119 11.46 13.28 9.89
N GLU A 120 12.30 13.82 9.02
CA GLU A 120 12.00 14.97 8.17
C GLU A 120 11.12 14.59 6.96
N ALA A 121 11.01 13.30 6.66
CA ALA A 121 10.17 12.84 5.57
C ALA A 121 8.69 13.16 5.87
N GLY A 122 8.03 13.82 4.92
CA GLY A 122 6.61 14.13 5.04
C GLY A 122 5.71 12.94 4.76
N GLY A 123 4.43 13.05 5.13
CA GLY A 123 3.41 12.05 4.86
C GLY A 123 3.32 10.96 5.92
N HIS A 124 2.82 9.80 5.52
CA HIS A 124 2.74 8.64 6.41
C HIS A 124 4.12 8.02 6.61
N ARG A 125 4.38 7.61 7.83
CA ARG A 125 5.56 6.79 8.12
C ARG A 125 5.40 5.44 7.41
N PRO A 126 6.33 5.06 6.51
CA PRO A 126 6.29 3.79 5.79
C PRO A 126 6.51 2.59 6.70
#